data_9bbef67670972d8ccd6bbc687397d309
#
_entry.id   9bbef67670972d8ccd6bbc687397d309
#
_cell.length_a   1.000
_cell.length_b   1.000
_cell.length_c   1.000
_cell.angle_alpha   90.00
_cell.angle_beta   90.00
_cell.angle_gamma   90.00
#
_symmetry.space_group_name_H-M   'P 1'
#
loop_
_entity.id
_entity.type
_entity.pdbx_description
1 polymer ?
#
loop_
_entity_poly.entity_id
_entity_poly.type
_entity_poly.pdbx_seq_one_letter_code
_entity_poly.pdbx_strand_id
1 'polypeptide(L)'
;MTFVNMERIEKRFNNQTVLRDVSLKMNRGEIVSIIGPSGSGKSTFLRCLGQLETIDGGSITVDGTVLASTDANGTVNYASQETQHDLLLRMGMVFQSFNLFPHMTVLDNIMIAPRMVKGMKDDEISPIAEQLLNKVGLWEKRNMYPSRLSGGQQQRVAIA
;
A
#
# COMPACT_ATOMS: atom_id res chain seq x y z
N MET A 1 -14.13 -1.52 -16.13
CA MET A 1 -13.56 -2.84 -15.80
C MET A 1 -13.07 -2.80 -14.35
N THR A 2 -13.51 -3.74 -13.52
CA THR A 2 -13.17 -3.78 -12.09
C THR A 2 -11.68 -4.00 -11.92
N PHE A 3 -11.03 -3.13 -11.13
CA PHE A 3 -9.61 -3.23 -10.82
C PHE A 3 -9.37 -3.90 -9.46
N VAL A 4 -10.13 -3.49 -8.44
CA VAL A 4 -10.11 -4.13 -7.11
C VAL A 4 -11.50 -4.61 -6.79
N ASN A 5 -11.63 -5.84 -6.34
CA ASN A 5 -12.85 -6.42 -5.82
C ASN A 5 -12.55 -7.13 -4.51
N MET A 6 -13.07 -6.60 -3.43
CA MET A 6 -13.03 -7.19 -2.08
C MET A 6 -14.45 -7.56 -1.71
N GLU A 7 -14.72 -8.83 -1.46
CA GLU A 7 -16.06 -9.32 -1.17
C GLU A 7 -16.13 -9.99 0.19
N ARG A 8 -17.07 -9.53 1.00
CA ARG A 8 -17.41 -10.11 2.31
C ARG A 8 -16.18 -10.30 3.21
N ILE A 9 -15.31 -9.30 3.26
CA ILE A 9 -14.08 -9.36 4.06
C ILE A 9 -14.42 -9.43 5.53
N GLU A 10 -13.86 -10.44 6.18
CA GLU A 10 -13.86 -10.60 7.62
C GLU A 10 -12.45 -10.51 8.17
N LYS A 11 -12.31 -9.84 9.33
CA LYS A 11 -11.05 -9.79 10.08
C LYS A 11 -11.32 -9.76 11.56
N ARG A 12 -10.60 -10.60 12.29
CA ARG A 12 -10.64 -10.69 13.77
C ARG A 12 -9.22 -10.53 14.32
N PHE A 13 -9.13 -9.88 15.45
CA PHE A 13 -7.91 -9.86 16.26
C PHE A 13 -8.25 -10.44 17.62
N ASN A 14 -7.62 -11.55 17.98
CA ASN A 14 -8.00 -12.34 19.14
C ASN A 14 -9.49 -12.70 19.06
N ASN A 15 -10.30 -12.29 20.02
CA ASN A 15 -11.75 -12.53 20.00
C ASN A 15 -12.59 -11.33 19.53
N GLN A 16 -11.96 -10.26 19.04
CA GLN A 16 -12.66 -9.07 18.59
C GLN A 16 -12.77 -9.05 17.06
N THR A 17 -13.98 -9.01 16.53
CA THR A 17 -14.25 -8.82 15.11
C THR A 17 -14.09 -7.34 14.77
N VAL A 18 -13.17 -7.03 13.85
CA VAL A 18 -12.88 -5.66 13.37
C VAL A 18 -13.53 -5.39 12.02
N LEU A 19 -13.51 -6.39 11.13
CA LEU A 19 -14.23 -6.34 9.86
C LEU A 19 -15.28 -7.45 9.85
N ARG A 20 -16.52 -7.10 9.47
CA ARG A 20 -17.63 -8.03 9.38
C ARG A 20 -18.33 -7.80 8.06
N ASP A 21 -18.17 -8.74 7.12
CA ASP A 21 -18.87 -8.71 5.82
C ASP A 21 -18.71 -7.39 5.06
N VAL A 22 -17.47 -6.85 5.02
CA VAL A 22 -17.17 -5.57 4.36
C VAL A 22 -16.78 -5.82 2.91
N SER A 23 -17.47 -5.15 1.98
CA SER A 23 -17.20 -5.29 0.54
C SER A 23 -16.87 -3.95 -0.11
N LEU A 24 -15.98 -3.98 -1.09
CA LEU A 24 -15.59 -2.83 -1.91
C LEU A 24 -15.33 -3.29 -3.33
N LYS A 25 -15.87 -2.54 -4.29
CA LYS A 25 -15.55 -2.70 -5.69
C LYS A 25 -15.06 -1.37 -6.26
N MET A 26 -13.93 -1.38 -6.92
CA MET A 26 -13.32 -0.20 -7.50
C MET A 26 -12.94 -0.48 -8.96
N ASN A 27 -13.28 0.42 -9.85
CA ASN A 27 -12.91 0.36 -11.24
C ASN A 27 -11.58 1.07 -11.49
N ARG A 28 -10.94 0.77 -12.63
CA ARG A 28 -9.69 1.43 -13.03
C ARG A 28 -9.93 2.93 -13.22
N GLY A 29 -9.07 3.76 -12.61
CA GLY A 29 -9.18 5.23 -12.64
C GLY A 29 -10.20 5.82 -11.65
N GLU A 30 -10.89 5.00 -10.87
CA GLU A 30 -11.84 5.45 -9.86
C GLU A 30 -11.10 5.86 -8.57
N ILE A 31 -11.63 6.89 -7.90
CA ILE A 31 -11.20 7.32 -6.58
C ILE A 31 -12.29 6.97 -5.58
N VAL A 32 -11.94 6.17 -4.58
CA VAL A 32 -12.86 5.74 -3.53
C VAL A 32 -12.39 6.28 -2.17
N SER A 33 -13.30 6.88 -1.42
CA SER A 33 -13.05 7.35 -0.06
C SER A 33 -13.78 6.47 0.97
N ILE A 34 -13.03 5.98 1.97
CA ILE A 34 -13.59 5.22 3.09
C ILE A 34 -13.72 6.15 4.29
N ILE A 35 -14.94 6.39 4.75
CA ILE A 35 -15.28 7.33 5.83
C ILE A 35 -15.80 6.53 7.04
N GLY A 36 -15.52 7.02 8.25
CA GLY A 36 -16.01 6.43 9.49
C GLY A 36 -15.19 6.90 10.70
N PRO A 37 -15.68 6.64 11.93
CA PRO A 37 -15.00 7.02 13.17
C PRO A 37 -13.65 6.32 13.35
N SER A 38 -12.82 6.82 14.28
CA SER A 38 -11.59 6.12 14.67
C SER A 38 -11.94 4.73 15.22
N GLY A 39 -11.13 3.73 14.87
CA GLY A 39 -11.36 2.33 15.29
C GLY A 39 -12.39 1.55 14.46
N SER A 40 -13.03 2.14 13.43
CA SER A 40 -14.02 1.43 12.60
C SER A 40 -13.45 0.43 11.59
N GLY A 41 -12.16 0.14 11.62
CA GLY A 41 -11.53 -0.88 10.77
C GLY A 41 -11.02 -0.38 9.41
N LYS A 42 -11.13 0.92 9.07
CA LYS A 42 -10.70 1.47 7.75
C LYS A 42 -9.25 1.10 7.39
N SER A 43 -8.33 1.34 8.31
CA SER A 43 -6.90 1.02 8.10
C SER A 43 -6.66 -0.47 8.02
N THR A 44 -7.40 -1.28 8.79
CA THR A 44 -7.34 -2.74 8.74
C THR A 44 -7.80 -3.24 7.38
N PHE A 45 -8.90 -2.70 6.85
CA PHE A 45 -9.41 -3.05 5.53
C PHE A 45 -8.40 -2.76 4.41
N LEU A 46 -7.77 -1.58 4.43
CA LEU A 46 -6.70 -1.24 3.47
C LEU A 46 -5.45 -2.12 3.66
N ARG A 47 -5.09 -2.47 4.89
CA ARG A 47 -3.98 -3.37 5.17
C ARG A 47 -4.22 -4.79 4.65
N CYS A 48 -5.48 -5.27 4.68
CA CYS A 48 -5.83 -6.56 4.07
C CYS A 48 -5.60 -6.53 2.56
N LEU A 49 -5.95 -5.44 1.87
CA LEU A 49 -5.68 -5.27 0.45
C LEU A 49 -4.16 -5.22 0.17
N GLY A 50 -3.41 -4.47 0.97
CA GLY A 50 -1.95 -4.33 0.86
C GLY A 50 -1.16 -5.52 1.42
N GLN A 51 -1.81 -6.63 1.78
CA GLN A 51 -1.18 -7.86 2.32
C GLN A 51 -0.34 -7.61 3.60
N LEU A 52 -0.63 -6.55 4.33
CA LEU A 52 -0.05 -6.27 5.65
C LEU A 52 -0.83 -6.94 6.77
N GLU A 53 -2.04 -7.40 6.46
CA GLU A 53 -2.92 -8.21 7.32
C GLU A 53 -3.58 -9.30 6.47
N THR A 54 -3.71 -10.49 7.03
CA THR A 54 -4.48 -11.57 6.42
C THR A 54 -5.97 -11.37 6.67
N ILE A 55 -6.82 -11.83 5.74
CA ILE A 55 -8.26 -11.91 5.97
C ILE A 55 -8.61 -13.23 6.66
N ASP A 56 -9.70 -13.24 7.42
CA ASP A 56 -10.24 -14.45 8.07
C ASP A 56 -11.48 -14.97 7.34
N GLY A 57 -11.98 -14.23 6.35
CA GLY A 57 -13.08 -14.61 5.47
C GLY A 57 -13.23 -13.64 4.30
N GLY A 58 -13.90 -14.10 3.24
CA GLY A 58 -14.16 -13.32 2.03
C GLY A 58 -13.21 -13.61 0.87
N SER A 59 -13.14 -12.69 -0.08
CA SER A 59 -12.24 -12.79 -1.22
C SER A 59 -11.67 -11.44 -1.64
N ILE A 60 -10.45 -11.44 -2.15
CA ILE A 60 -9.75 -10.27 -2.70
C ILE A 60 -9.28 -10.62 -4.12
N THR A 61 -9.70 -9.81 -5.08
CA THR A 61 -9.26 -9.91 -6.48
C THR A 61 -8.70 -8.56 -6.92
N VAL A 62 -7.53 -8.55 -7.53
CA VAL A 62 -6.88 -7.36 -8.07
C VAL A 62 -6.55 -7.59 -9.54
N ASP A 63 -7.05 -6.70 -10.40
CA ASP A 63 -6.84 -6.74 -11.85
C ASP A 63 -7.16 -8.13 -12.48
N GLY A 64 -8.25 -8.74 -12.01
CA GLY A 64 -8.70 -10.08 -12.44
C GLY A 64 -7.95 -11.26 -11.79
N THR A 65 -6.89 -11.02 -11.04
CA THR A 65 -6.12 -12.05 -10.34
C THR A 65 -6.63 -12.21 -8.90
N VAL A 66 -6.97 -13.42 -8.50
CA VAL A 66 -7.40 -13.72 -7.12
C VAL A 66 -6.18 -13.72 -6.22
N LEU A 67 -6.18 -12.82 -5.22
CA LEU A 67 -5.16 -12.74 -4.18
C LEU A 67 -5.46 -13.71 -3.04
N ALA A 68 -6.72 -13.73 -2.59
CA ALA A 68 -7.19 -14.60 -1.51
C ALA A 68 -8.67 -14.94 -1.72
N SER A 69 -9.08 -16.13 -1.31
CA SER A 69 -10.48 -16.54 -1.34
C SER A 69 -10.78 -17.58 -0.27
N THR A 70 -11.97 -17.50 0.32
CA THR A 70 -12.48 -18.51 1.26
C THR A 70 -13.09 -19.68 0.47
N ASP A 71 -12.67 -20.89 0.78
CA ASP A 71 -13.22 -22.11 0.21
C ASP A 71 -14.56 -22.53 0.87
N ALA A 72 -15.14 -23.62 0.38
CA ALA A 72 -16.40 -24.16 0.91
C ALA A 72 -16.32 -24.65 2.37
N ASN A 73 -15.12 -24.90 2.88
CA ASN A 73 -14.86 -25.33 4.26
C ASN A 73 -14.62 -24.13 5.21
N GLY A 74 -14.66 -22.89 4.69
CA GLY A 74 -14.39 -21.68 5.46
C GLY A 74 -12.90 -21.36 5.63
N THR A 75 -12.01 -22.05 4.91
CA THR A 75 -10.57 -21.79 4.95
C THR A 75 -10.19 -20.74 3.91
N VAL A 76 -9.40 -19.74 4.33
CA VAL A 76 -8.88 -18.73 3.40
C VAL A 76 -7.62 -19.25 2.73
N ASN A 77 -7.65 -19.33 1.43
CA ASN A 77 -6.54 -19.72 0.57
C ASN A 77 -5.97 -18.48 -0.13
N TYR A 78 -4.68 -18.26 0.01
CA TYR A 78 -3.95 -17.20 -0.68
C TYR A 78 -3.31 -17.73 -1.95
N ALA A 79 -3.13 -16.87 -2.94
CA ALA A 79 -2.36 -17.15 -4.14
C ALA A 79 -0.90 -17.56 -3.80
N SER A 80 -0.18 -18.08 -4.77
CA SER A 80 1.25 -18.39 -4.61
C SER A 80 2.04 -17.14 -4.20
N GLN A 81 3.17 -17.31 -3.51
CA GLN A 81 4.03 -16.20 -3.09
C GLN A 81 4.48 -15.33 -4.26
N GLU A 82 4.74 -15.93 -5.42
CA GLU A 82 5.08 -15.23 -6.65
C GLU A 82 3.93 -14.31 -7.10
N THR A 83 2.71 -14.85 -7.17
CA THR A 83 1.52 -14.06 -7.52
C THR A 83 1.25 -12.94 -6.51
N GLN A 84 1.39 -13.22 -5.21
CA GLN A 84 1.25 -12.21 -4.16
C GLN A 84 2.26 -11.08 -4.35
N HIS A 85 3.54 -11.41 -4.62
CA HIS A 85 4.60 -10.45 -4.85
C HIS A 85 4.30 -9.58 -6.09
N ASP A 86 3.90 -10.19 -7.20
CA ASP A 86 3.55 -9.45 -8.42
C ASP A 86 2.38 -8.49 -8.23
N LEU A 87 1.38 -8.88 -7.43
CA LEU A 87 0.26 -8.01 -7.10
C LEU A 87 0.69 -6.84 -6.20
N LEU A 88 1.57 -7.08 -5.22
CA LEU A 88 2.12 -6.02 -4.37
C LEU A 88 2.90 -4.97 -5.15
N LEU A 89 3.68 -5.39 -6.17
CA LEU A 89 4.43 -4.46 -7.02
C LEU A 89 3.55 -3.53 -7.86
N ARG A 90 2.25 -3.85 -8.00
CA ARG A 90 1.27 -3.02 -8.71
C ARG A 90 0.53 -2.03 -7.80
N MET A 91 0.74 -2.11 -6.48
CA MET A 91 0.05 -1.31 -5.48
C MET A 91 1.06 -0.52 -4.66
N GLY A 92 0.77 0.75 -4.38
CA GLY A 92 1.52 1.56 -3.42
C GLY A 92 0.64 1.85 -2.21
N MET A 93 1.24 1.86 -1.00
CA MET A 93 0.55 2.24 0.22
C MET A 93 1.27 3.40 0.89
N VAL A 94 0.54 4.48 1.16
CA VAL A 94 1.03 5.60 1.96
C VAL A 94 0.43 5.50 3.36
N PHE A 95 1.30 5.40 4.36
CA PHE A 95 0.89 5.29 5.76
C PHE A 95 0.56 6.65 6.37
N GLN A 96 -0.27 6.65 7.40
CA GLN A 96 -0.63 7.87 8.14
C GLN A 96 0.58 8.55 8.80
N SER A 97 1.57 7.78 9.23
CA SER A 97 2.83 8.23 9.81
C SER A 97 3.96 8.40 8.78
N PHE A 98 3.61 8.36 7.48
CA PHE A 98 4.51 8.47 6.31
C PHE A 98 5.58 7.39 6.22
N ASN A 99 6.05 6.84 7.31
CA ASN A 99 7.04 5.76 7.45
C ASN A 99 8.34 6.00 6.65
N LEU A 100 8.78 7.24 6.59
CA LEU A 100 10.09 7.56 6.03
C LEU A 100 11.20 7.05 6.95
N PHE A 101 12.29 6.57 6.37
CA PHE A 101 13.49 6.18 7.10
C PHE A 101 14.18 7.44 7.65
N PRO A 102 14.20 7.67 8.97
CA PRO A 102 14.65 8.93 9.55
C PRO A 102 16.16 9.17 9.40
N HIS A 103 16.94 8.12 9.21
CA HIS A 103 18.39 8.13 9.03
C HIS A 103 18.82 8.24 7.56
N MET A 104 17.87 8.32 6.64
CA MET A 104 18.10 8.48 5.20
C MET A 104 17.67 9.87 4.75
N THR A 105 18.32 10.40 3.72
CA THR A 105 17.88 11.64 3.08
C THR A 105 16.55 11.45 2.34
N VAL A 106 15.94 12.54 1.90
CA VAL A 106 14.74 12.51 1.03
C VAL A 106 15.01 11.70 -0.23
N LEU A 107 16.16 11.91 -0.87
CA LEU A 107 16.54 11.18 -2.08
C LEU A 107 16.71 9.68 -1.80
N ASP A 108 17.42 9.33 -0.73
CA ASP A 108 17.65 7.93 -0.35
C ASP A 108 16.34 7.21 -0.03
N ASN A 109 15.37 7.88 0.61
CA ASN A 109 14.05 7.33 0.88
C ASN A 109 13.30 6.93 -0.40
N ILE A 110 13.46 7.69 -1.49
CA ILE A 110 12.85 7.36 -2.78
C ILE A 110 13.64 6.26 -3.49
N MET A 111 14.97 6.28 -3.41
CA MET A 111 15.82 5.36 -4.15
C MET A 111 15.89 3.96 -3.54
N ILE A 112 15.63 3.81 -2.23
CA ILE A 112 15.87 2.55 -1.52
C ILE A 112 15.01 1.39 -2.06
N ALA A 113 13.72 1.61 -2.33
CA ALA A 113 12.81 0.56 -2.77
C ALA A 113 13.15 0.05 -4.19
N PRO A 114 13.35 0.88 -5.21
CA PRO A 114 13.80 0.41 -6.53
C PRO A 114 15.14 -0.34 -6.46
N ARG A 115 16.08 0.12 -5.63
CA ARG A 115 17.38 -0.53 -5.43
C ARG A 115 17.24 -1.92 -4.81
N MET A 116 16.49 -2.01 -3.70
CA MET A 116 16.38 -3.26 -2.92
C MET A 116 15.41 -4.28 -3.54
N VAL A 117 14.30 -3.81 -4.11
CA VAL A 117 13.21 -4.69 -4.59
C VAL A 117 13.37 -5.05 -6.06
N LYS A 118 13.81 -4.08 -6.90
CA LYS A 118 13.95 -4.30 -8.34
C LYS A 118 15.39 -4.48 -8.78
N GLY A 119 16.37 -4.37 -7.87
CA GLY A 119 17.80 -4.50 -8.19
C GLY A 119 18.30 -3.42 -9.15
N MET A 120 17.61 -2.28 -9.26
CA MET A 120 18.00 -1.19 -10.17
C MET A 120 19.27 -0.51 -9.68
N LYS A 121 20.07 -0.01 -10.61
CA LYS A 121 21.28 0.75 -10.32
C LYS A 121 20.97 2.22 -10.07
N ASP A 122 21.85 2.91 -9.37
CA ASP A 122 21.66 4.31 -9.00
C ASP A 122 21.56 5.26 -10.21
N ASP A 123 22.27 4.97 -11.29
CA ASP A 123 22.22 5.70 -12.56
C ASP A 123 20.84 5.56 -13.26
N GLU A 124 20.16 4.44 -13.07
CA GLU A 124 18.81 4.20 -13.59
C GLU A 124 17.74 4.86 -12.69
N ILE A 125 17.94 4.86 -11.36
CA ILE A 125 16.96 5.36 -10.38
C ILE A 125 17.03 6.90 -10.29
N SER A 126 18.22 7.49 -10.33
CA SER A 126 18.43 8.93 -10.11
C SER A 126 17.55 9.83 -10.98
N PRO A 127 17.44 9.63 -12.31
CA PRO A 127 16.57 10.48 -13.13
C PRO A 127 15.08 10.31 -12.79
N ILE A 128 14.66 9.11 -12.36
CA ILE A 128 13.28 8.85 -11.93
C ILE A 128 13.01 9.58 -10.60
N ALA A 129 13.91 9.47 -9.63
CA ALA A 129 13.82 10.15 -8.34
C ALA A 129 13.80 11.68 -8.49
N GLU A 130 14.62 12.24 -9.37
CA GLU A 130 14.60 13.65 -9.70
C GLU A 130 13.24 14.09 -10.27
N GLN A 131 12.71 13.35 -11.24
CA GLN A 131 11.39 13.63 -11.83
C GLN A 131 10.28 13.59 -10.78
N LEU A 132 10.28 12.59 -9.88
CA LEU A 132 9.27 12.45 -8.82
C LEU A 132 9.39 13.60 -7.82
N LEU A 133 10.60 13.92 -7.35
CA LEU A 133 10.81 15.04 -6.43
C LEU A 133 10.45 16.39 -7.03
N ASN A 134 10.70 16.60 -8.31
CA ASN A 134 10.25 17.80 -9.02
C ASN A 134 8.72 17.88 -9.09
N LYS A 135 8.02 16.77 -9.39
CA LYS A 135 6.55 16.72 -9.40
C LYS A 135 5.93 17.12 -8.06
N VAL A 136 6.54 16.75 -6.95
CA VAL A 136 6.04 17.09 -5.61
C VAL A 136 6.66 18.38 -5.03
N GLY A 137 7.52 19.07 -5.80
CA GLY A 137 8.14 20.36 -5.44
C GLY A 137 9.15 20.25 -4.31
N LEU A 138 9.93 19.15 -4.26
CA LEU A 138 10.88 18.88 -3.17
C LEU A 138 12.31 18.58 -3.63
N TRP A 139 12.64 18.79 -4.91
CA TRP A 139 14.00 18.54 -5.43
C TRP A 139 15.09 19.28 -4.66
N GLU A 140 14.86 20.54 -4.32
CA GLU A 140 15.82 21.35 -3.55
C GLU A 140 16.06 20.83 -2.13
N LYS A 141 15.17 19.95 -1.65
CA LYS A 141 15.27 19.33 -0.32
C LYS A 141 15.77 17.87 -0.36
N ARG A 142 16.23 17.40 -1.50
CA ARG A 142 16.64 16.01 -1.71
C ARG A 142 17.70 15.49 -0.72
N ASN A 143 18.59 16.37 -0.26
CA ASN A 143 19.67 16.04 0.69
C ASN A 143 19.27 16.26 2.16
N MET A 144 18.02 16.68 2.42
CA MET A 144 17.52 16.87 3.79
C MET A 144 17.03 15.56 4.38
N TYR A 145 17.07 15.46 5.71
CA TYR A 145 16.47 14.34 6.44
C TYR A 145 15.01 14.61 6.76
N PRO A 146 14.17 13.56 6.94
CA PRO A 146 12.74 13.72 7.28
C PRO A 146 12.47 14.62 8.46
N SER A 147 13.33 14.61 9.49
CA SER A 147 13.20 15.47 10.69
C SER A 147 13.27 16.98 10.40
N ARG A 148 13.77 17.38 9.25
CA ARG A 148 13.85 18.78 8.80
C ARG A 148 12.70 19.19 7.88
N LEU A 149 11.75 18.31 7.64
CA LEU A 149 10.59 18.52 6.77
C LEU A 149 9.33 18.77 7.61
N SER A 150 8.44 19.63 7.11
CA SER A 150 7.08 19.70 7.66
C SER A 150 6.30 18.42 7.37
N GLY A 151 5.22 18.14 8.13
CA GLY A 151 4.38 16.95 7.92
C GLY A 151 3.85 16.85 6.49
N GLY A 152 3.40 17.95 5.89
CA GLY A 152 2.96 17.97 4.49
C GLY A 152 4.09 17.70 3.49
N GLN A 153 5.34 18.06 3.80
CA GLN A 153 6.50 17.73 2.98
C GLN A 153 6.86 16.24 3.10
N GLN A 154 6.84 15.70 4.34
CA GLN A 154 7.05 14.27 4.56
C GLN A 154 6.00 13.42 3.83
N GLN A 155 4.73 13.85 3.86
CA GLN A 155 3.65 13.19 3.12
C GLN A 155 3.93 13.19 1.61
N ARG A 156 4.37 14.31 1.04
CA ARG A 156 4.71 14.38 -0.38
C ARG A 156 5.90 13.50 -0.76
N VAL A 157 6.90 13.36 0.12
CA VAL A 157 8.00 12.39 -0.08
C VAL A 157 7.48 10.96 -0.06
N ALA A 158 6.55 10.64 0.86
CA ALA A 158 5.96 9.30 0.96
C ALA A 158 5.06 8.93 -0.24
N ILE A 159 4.56 9.93 -0.98
CA ILE A 159 3.75 9.73 -2.20
C ILE A 159 4.65 9.60 -3.44
N ALA A 160 5.83 10.22 -3.44
CA ALA A 160 6.75 10.20 -4.56
C ALA A 160 7.48 8.87 -4.71
#